data_640fd66677ee3840b73bc0e89f5943ac
#
_entry.id   640fd66677ee3840b73bc0e89f5943ac
#
_cell.length_a   1.000
_cell.length_b   1.000
_cell.length_c   1.000
_cell.angle_alpha   90.00
_cell.angle_beta   90.00
_cell.angle_gamma   90.00
#
_symmetry.space_group_name_H-M   'P 1'
#
loop_
_entity.id
_entity.type
_entity.pdbx_description
1 polymer ?
#
loop_
_entity_poly.entity_id
_entity_poly.type
_entity_poly.pdbx_seq_one_letter_code
_entity_poly.pdbx_strand_id
1 'polypeptide(L)'
;MKKIEALIRTEKLNDVKMSLATNGYVGLTTYEVRGRGRQKGIVLQWRGVKEYRVDLLPKTKLELVVDDKDVPNVVDIIREKASTGRVGDGKIFILPVEEVIRIRTGEKGKGAI
;
A
#
# COMPACT_ATOMS: atom_id res chain seq x y z
N MET A 1 -1.70 -12.55 13.66
CA MET A 1 -0.90 -11.87 12.62
C MET A 1 -1.79 -11.43 11.47
N LYS A 2 -1.53 -10.26 10.96
CA LYS A 2 -2.27 -9.71 9.82
C LYS A 2 -1.32 -9.22 8.75
N LYS A 3 -1.72 -9.40 7.51
CA LYS A 3 -1.07 -8.74 6.37
C LYS A 3 -1.84 -7.47 6.05
N ILE A 4 -1.14 -6.37 6.03
CA ILE A 4 -1.70 -5.08 5.65
C ILE A 4 -1.23 -4.80 4.23
N GLU A 5 -2.18 -4.66 3.32
CA GLU A 5 -1.93 -4.27 1.94
C GLU A 5 -2.51 -2.87 1.73
N ALA A 6 -1.70 -1.96 1.26
CA ALA A 6 -2.17 -0.61 0.97
C ALA A 6 -1.89 -0.25 -0.48
N LEU A 7 -2.92 0.21 -1.17
CA LEU A 7 -2.79 0.79 -2.50
C LEU A 7 -2.76 2.30 -2.31
N ILE A 8 -1.63 2.92 -2.62
CA ILE A 8 -1.41 4.35 -2.38
C ILE A 8 -0.92 5.05 -3.65
N ARG A 9 -0.98 6.37 -3.63
CA ARG A 9 -0.33 7.17 -4.66
C ARG A 9 1.17 6.92 -4.60
N THR A 10 1.79 6.73 -5.76
CA THR A 10 3.23 6.43 -5.83
C THR A 10 4.09 7.51 -5.17
N GLU A 11 3.71 8.77 -5.31
CA GLU A 11 4.45 9.90 -4.71
C GLU A 11 4.38 9.93 -3.17
N LYS A 12 3.50 9.14 -2.57
CA LYS A 12 3.39 9.05 -1.11
C LYS A 12 4.23 7.92 -0.49
N LEU A 13 4.81 7.07 -1.33
CA LEU A 13 5.53 5.89 -0.84
C LEU A 13 6.66 6.25 0.13
N ASN A 14 7.48 7.23 -0.20
CA ASN A 14 8.62 7.58 0.66
C ASN A 14 8.18 8.01 2.05
N ASP A 15 7.17 8.87 2.14
CA ASP A 15 6.67 9.36 3.43
C ASP A 15 6.11 8.22 4.28
N VAL A 16 5.33 7.33 3.65
CA VAL A 16 4.77 6.16 4.33
C VAL A 16 5.87 5.23 4.81
N LYS A 17 6.80 4.89 3.93
CA LYS A 17 7.92 3.98 4.23
C LYS A 17 8.77 4.49 5.38
N MET A 18 9.13 5.76 5.34
CA MET A 18 9.96 6.38 6.38
C MET A 18 9.25 6.43 7.72
N SER A 19 7.98 6.77 7.73
CA SER A 19 7.19 6.82 8.96
C SER A 19 7.00 5.44 9.58
N LEU A 20 6.76 4.42 8.76
CA LEU A 20 6.68 3.05 9.23
C LEU A 20 8.01 2.60 9.86
N ALA A 21 9.13 2.85 9.20
CA ALA A 21 10.45 2.50 9.72
C ALA A 21 10.76 3.19 11.04
N THR A 22 10.45 4.48 11.14
CA THR A 22 10.66 5.27 12.38
C THR A 22 9.86 4.69 13.55
N ASN A 23 8.73 4.08 13.29
CA ASN A 23 7.88 3.45 14.29
C ASN A 23 8.18 1.96 14.50
N GLY A 24 9.28 1.46 13.94
CA GLY A 24 9.74 0.09 14.16
C GLY A 24 9.24 -0.93 13.13
N TYR A 25 8.47 -0.51 12.13
CA TYR A 25 7.97 -1.38 11.07
C TYR A 25 8.87 -1.27 9.84
N VAL A 26 10.00 -1.97 9.87
CA VAL A 26 11.06 -1.84 8.86
C VAL A 26 10.80 -2.71 7.64
N GLY A 27 10.40 -3.97 7.85
CA GLY A 27 10.20 -4.93 6.77
C GLY A 27 8.90 -4.64 6.02
N LEU A 28 9.00 -4.45 4.72
CA LEU A 28 7.85 -4.30 3.83
C LEU A 28 8.22 -4.69 2.40
N THR A 29 7.22 -4.98 1.61
CA THR A 29 7.37 -5.28 0.18
C THR A 29 6.53 -4.29 -0.61
N THR A 30 7.05 -3.83 -1.73
CA THR A 30 6.32 -2.92 -2.60
C THR A 30 6.27 -3.45 -4.02
N TYR A 31 5.16 -3.17 -4.70
CA TYR A 31 5.01 -3.41 -6.12
C TYR A 31 4.44 -2.17 -6.81
N GLU A 32 4.87 -1.97 -8.03
CA GLU A 32 4.19 -1.03 -8.90
C GLU A 32 3.02 -1.74 -9.55
N VAL A 33 1.83 -1.13 -9.43
CA VAL A 33 0.59 -1.70 -9.96
C VAL A 33 -0.18 -0.64 -10.73
N ARG A 34 -1.15 -1.07 -11.49
CA ARG A 34 -2.10 -0.18 -12.15
C ARG A 34 -3.49 -0.55 -11.69
N GLY A 35 -4.27 0.47 -11.37
CA GLY A 35 -5.61 0.25 -10.86
C GLY A 35 -6.62 1.24 -11.40
N ARG A 36 -7.86 0.82 -11.40
CA ARG A 36 -9.00 1.65 -11.70
C ARG A 36 -9.92 1.66 -10.49
N GLY A 37 -10.23 2.84 -10.02
CA GLY A 37 -11.16 3.04 -8.93
C GLY A 37 -12.17 4.12 -9.29
N ARG A 38 -12.63 4.83 -8.27
CA ARG A 38 -13.56 5.96 -8.48
C ARG A 38 -12.89 7.19 -9.07
N GLN A 39 -11.56 7.27 -8.99
CA GLN A 39 -10.81 8.33 -9.63
C GLN A 39 -10.98 8.20 -11.13
N LYS A 40 -11.49 9.26 -11.75
CA LYS A 40 -11.60 9.30 -13.22
C LYS A 40 -10.20 9.31 -13.80
N GLY A 41 -10.02 8.56 -14.88
CA GLY A 41 -8.76 8.53 -15.58
C GLY A 41 -8.43 9.86 -16.26
N ILE A 42 -7.19 9.96 -16.69
CA ILE A 42 -6.74 11.13 -17.44
C ILE A 42 -7.35 11.08 -18.84
N VAL A 43 -7.96 12.19 -19.25
CA VAL A 43 -8.46 12.35 -20.61
C VAL A 43 -7.34 12.94 -21.45
N LEU A 44 -6.90 12.20 -22.46
CA LEU A 44 -5.89 12.66 -23.40
C LEU A 44 -6.55 12.99 -24.72
N GLN A 45 -6.14 14.11 -25.31
CA GLN A 45 -6.62 14.54 -26.61
C GLN A 45 -5.45 14.47 -27.61
N TRP A 46 -5.65 13.67 -28.67
CA TRP A 46 -4.65 13.48 -29.70
C TRP A 46 -5.07 14.20 -30.98
N ARG A 47 -4.28 15.19 -31.38
CA ARG A 47 -4.49 15.99 -32.60
C ARG A 47 -5.89 16.58 -32.73
N GLY A 48 -6.55 16.87 -31.61
CA GLY A 48 -7.87 17.49 -31.60
C GLY A 48 -9.00 16.59 -32.09
N VAL A 49 -8.75 15.32 -32.39
CA VAL A 49 -9.75 14.45 -33.05
C VAL A 49 -10.41 13.46 -32.11
N LYS A 50 -9.68 12.95 -31.11
CA LYS A 50 -10.23 11.98 -30.15
C LYS A 50 -9.71 12.23 -28.75
N GLU A 51 -10.59 12.02 -27.77
CA GLU A 51 -10.24 11.97 -26.38
C GLU A 51 -9.95 10.52 -25.99
N TYR A 52 -8.84 10.31 -25.27
CA TYR A 52 -8.51 9.02 -24.69
C TYR A 52 -8.62 9.13 -23.17
N ARG A 53 -9.36 8.20 -22.58
CA ARG A 53 -9.39 8.07 -21.13
C ARG A 53 -8.40 7.00 -20.69
N VAL A 54 -7.46 7.37 -19.83
CA VAL A 54 -6.57 6.41 -19.20
C VAL A 54 -7.29 5.80 -18.02
N ASP A 55 -7.77 4.56 -18.16
CA ASP A 55 -8.54 3.87 -17.13
C ASP A 55 -7.66 3.38 -15.97
N LEU A 56 -6.49 2.86 -16.32
CA LEU A 56 -5.59 2.25 -15.34
C LEU A 56 -4.49 3.24 -14.98
N LEU A 57 -4.52 3.70 -13.75
CA LEU A 57 -3.56 4.66 -13.22
C LEU A 57 -2.46 3.94 -12.43
N PRO A 58 -1.22 4.43 -12.50
CA PRO A 58 -0.15 3.88 -11.69
C PRO A 58 -0.41 4.12 -10.20
N LYS A 59 -0.19 3.09 -9.42
CA LYS A 59 -0.27 3.10 -7.96
C LYS A 59 0.88 2.28 -7.41
N THR A 60 1.15 2.45 -6.14
CA THR A 60 2.07 1.57 -5.43
C THR A 60 1.27 0.75 -4.44
N LYS A 61 1.49 -0.56 -4.48
CA LYS A 61 1.00 -1.46 -3.45
C LYS A 61 2.14 -1.74 -2.48
N LEU A 62 1.90 -1.51 -1.21
CA LEU A 62 2.83 -1.93 -0.17
C LEU A 62 2.16 -2.97 0.70
N GLU A 63 2.94 -3.90 1.20
CA GLU A 63 2.43 -4.89 2.14
C GLU A 63 3.45 -5.20 3.22
N LEU A 64 2.95 -5.44 4.40
CA LEU A 64 3.73 -5.89 5.54
C LEU A 64 2.86 -6.77 6.42
N VAL A 65 3.52 -7.65 7.17
CA VAL A 65 2.85 -8.50 8.15
C VAL A 65 3.21 -8.00 9.53
N VAL A 66 2.20 -7.85 10.38
CA VAL A 66 2.39 -7.36 11.75
C VAL A 66 1.55 -8.19 12.73
N ASP A 67 1.88 -8.08 14.02
CA ASP A 67 1.04 -8.62 15.08
C ASP A 67 -0.31 -7.87 15.11
N ASP A 68 -1.35 -8.55 15.54
CA ASP A 68 -2.70 -7.98 15.62
C ASP A 68 -2.71 -6.66 16.41
N LYS A 69 -1.95 -6.57 17.48
CA LYS A 69 -1.88 -5.36 18.32
C LYS A 69 -1.35 -4.14 17.59
N ASP A 70 -0.54 -4.35 16.55
CA ASP A 70 0.10 -3.27 15.81
C ASP A 70 -0.73 -2.75 14.63
N VAL A 71 -1.81 -3.46 14.28
CA VAL A 71 -2.65 -3.09 13.14
C VAL A 71 -3.18 -1.66 13.22
N PRO A 72 -3.78 -1.22 14.34
CA PRO A 72 -4.28 0.16 14.41
C PRO A 72 -3.21 1.21 14.18
N ASN A 73 -2.03 1.01 14.75
CA ASN A 73 -0.92 1.96 14.61
C ASN A 73 -0.42 2.03 13.17
N VAL A 74 -0.25 0.87 12.53
CA VAL A 74 0.20 0.82 11.13
C VAL A 74 -0.83 1.47 10.20
N VAL A 75 -2.10 1.19 10.41
CA VAL A 75 -3.19 1.80 9.62
C VAL A 75 -3.18 3.33 9.78
N ASP A 76 -3.04 3.81 10.99
CA ASP A 76 -3.01 5.27 11.25
C ASP A 76 -1.82 5.94 10.56
N ILE A 77 -0.64 5.32 10.61
CA ILE A 77 0.55 5.84 9.94
C ILE A 77 0.33 5.93 8.43
N ILE A 78 -0.18 4.86 7.82
CA ILE A 78 -0.43 4.84 6.38
C ILE A 78 -1.46 5.89 5.99
N ARG A 79 -2.57 5.99 6.71
CA ARG A 79 -3.60 6.99 6.43
C ARG A 79 -3.07 8.41 6.54
N GLU A 80 -2.33 8.71 7.59
CA GLU A 80 -1.79 10.04 7.81
C GLU A 80 -0.84 10.46 6.69
N LYS A 81 0.06 9.55 6.29
CA LYS A 81 1.09 9.88 5.31
C LYS A 81 0.66 9.76 3.85
N ALA A 82 -0.33 8.92 3.56
CA ALA A 82 -0.77 8.68 2.19
C ALA A 82 -2.00 9.50 1.78
N SER A 83 -2.76 10.03 2.73
CA SER A 83 -4.00 10.75 2.44
C SER A 83 -3.74 12.14 1.86
N THR A 84 -4.50 12.50 0.83
CA THR A 84 -4.57 13.87 0.30
C THR A 84 -5.96 14.48 0.52
N GLY A 85 -6.94 13.66 0.89
CA GLY A 85 -8.35 14.07 0.99
C GLY A 85 -9.08 14.04 -0.34
N ARG A 86 -8.42 13.59 -1.41
CA ARG A 86 -9.01 13.53 -2.76
C ARG A 86 -9.25 12.09 -3.19
N VAL A 87 -10.19 11.92 -4.12
CA VAL A 87 -10.41 10.63 -4.78
C VAL A 87 -9.10 10.15 -5.41
N GLY A 88 -8.77 8.88 -5.22
CA GLY A 88 -7.51 8.30 -5.71
C GLY A 88 -6.47 8.06 -4.62
N ASP A 89 -6.77 8.37 -3.37
CA ASP A 89 -5.86 8.11 -2.24
C ASP A 89 -5.62 6.62 -2.00
N GLY A 90 -6.52 5.78 -2.46
CA GLY A 90 -6.36 4.33 -2.36
C GLY A 90 -7.10 3.70 -1.21
N LYS A 91 -6.70 2.49 -0.87
CA LYS A 91 -7.35 1.68 0.16
C LYS A 91 -6.34 0.86 0.92
N ILE A 92 -6.74 0.45 2.12
CA ILE A 92 -5.98 -0.47 2.96
C ILE A 92 -6.81 -1.73 3.14
N PHE A 93 -6.20 -2.88 2.91
CA PHE A 93 -6.80 -4.18 3.14
C PHE A 93 -6.07 -4.86 4.29
N ILE A 94 -6.84 -5.50 5.17
CA ILE A 94 -6.31 -6.23 6.32
C ILE A 94 -6.73 -7.68 6.17
N LEU A 95 -5.76 -8.57 6.04
CA LEU A 95 -5.98 -9.99 5.81
C LEU A 95 -5.41 -10.82 6.94
N PRO A 96 -6.10 -11.90 7.36
CA PRO A 96 -5.51 -12.81 8.33
C PRO A 96 -4.32 -13.56 7.73
N VAL A 97 -3.28 -13.75 8.53
CA VAL A 97 -2.12 -14.58 8.19
C VAL A 97 -2.09 -15.73 9.18
N GLU A 98 -2.19 -16.95 8.66
CA GLU A 98 -2.20 -18.15 9.51
C GLU A 98 -0.84 -18.44 10.10
N GLU A 99 0.21 -18.28 9.28
CA GLU A 99 1.57 -18.62 9.69
C GLU A 99 2.59 -17.78 8.93
N VAL A 100 3.68 -17.46 9.60
CA VAL A 100 4.87 -16.86 8.97
C VAL A 100 6.05 -17.81 9.24
N ILE A 101 6.80 -18.11 8.22
CA ILE A 101 7.97 -19.00 8.32
C ILE A 101 9.16 -18.28 7.70
N ARG A 102 10.20 -18.10 8.47
CA ARG A 102 11.44 -17.51 7.97
C ARG A 102 12.22 -18.55 7.17
N ILE A 103 12.49 -18.27 5.92
CA ILE A 103 13.13 -19.23 5.03
C ILE A 103 14.51 -19.66 5.54
N ARG A 104 15.32 -18.70 5.99
CA ARG A 104 16.69 -18.97 6.41
C ARG A 104 16.77 -19.89 7.65
N THR A 105 15.88 -19.70 8.60
CA THR A 105 15.98 -20.35 9.92
C THR A 105 14.91 -21.40 10.17
N GLY A 106 13.80 -21.35 9.41
CA GLY A 106 12.62 -22.15 9.69
C GLY A 106 11.82 -21.69 10.90
N GLU A 107 12.19 -20.56 11.51
CA GLU A 107 11.45 -19.96 12.63
C GLU A 107 10.02 -19.64 12.21
N LYS A 108 9.07 -19.89 13.09
CA LYS A 108 7.62 -19.72 12.83
C LYS A 108 7.00 -18.73 13.79
N GLY A 109 5.88 -18.17 13.35
CA GLY A 109 5.02 -17.32 14.18
C GLY A 109 5.50 -15.89 14.26
N LYS A 110 5.14 -15.20 15.34
CA LYS A 110 5.41 -13.77 15.52
C LYS A 110 6.90 -13.42 15.47
N GLY A 111 7.75 -14.30 15.94
CA GLY A 111 9.19 -14.11 15.90
C GLY A 111 9.78 -14.13 14.50
N ALA A 112 9.03 -14.65 13.52
CA ALA A 112 9.44 -14.72 12.14
C ALA A 112 9.02 -13.50 11.29
N ILE A 113 8.26 -12.61 11.87
CA ILE A 113 7.81 -11.39 11.17
C ILE A 113 9.01 -10.49 10.85
#